data_dec1ee3c450c4228d320ea6d621c7437
#
_entry.id   dec1ee3c450c4228d320ea6d621c7437
#
_cell.length_a   1.000
_cell.length_b   1.000
_cell.length_c   1.000
_cell.angle_alpha   90.00
_cell.angle_beta   90.00
_cell.angle_gamma   90.00
#
_symmetry.space_group_name_H-M   'P 1'
#
loop_
_entity.id
_entity.type
_entity.pdbx_description
1 polymer ?
#
loop_
_entity_poly.entity_id
_entity_poly.type
_entity_poly.pdbx_seq_one_letter_code
_entity_poly.pdbx_strand_id
1 'polypeptide(L)'
;LDLAARGTVTAVADSLPRDVLLRHDDYDDKFDPHVWMTPDLWMLVVQNVRDALIVARPDSAEVFRANAEAHLAELADLSTYTARILSTVPTESRVLVTAHDAFNYFGAAYGFDVLGIQGISTESEAGLRRISDLVDVLVNRDVQAVFVESSVSDRNIRALIEGAAARGHKVVVGGELFSDAMGEDGSYEGTYVGMIDHNATTIARALGGDASIDGMNGRLNG
;
A
#
# COMPACT_ATOMS: atom_id res chain seq x y z
N LEU A 1 8.82 2.07 -23.78
CA LEU A 1 9.70 3.25 -23.77
C LEU A 1 9.73 4.03 -25.10
N ASP A 2 8.98 3.62 -26.12
CA ASP A 2 8.84 4.37 -27.38
C ASP A 2 8.09 5.72 -27.24
N LEU A 3 7.35 5.92 -26.17
CA LEU A 3 6.69 7.21 -25.85
C LEU A 3 7.72 8.30 -25.48
N ALA A 4 8.85 7.94 -24.88
CA ALA A 4 9.92 8.85 -24.54
C ALA A 4 10.59 9.51 -25.77
N ALA A 5 10.50 8.88 -26.94
CA ALA A 5 11.03 9.45 -28.20
C ALA A 5 10.19 10.62 -28.73
N ARG A 6 8.99 10.88 -28.20
CA ARG A 6 8.03 11.87 -28.70
C ARG A 6 7.67 12.96 -27.70
N GLY A 7 8.20 12.92 -26.46
CA GLY A 7 7.88 13.88 -25.41
C GLY A 7 8.91 13.88 -24.28
N THR A 8 8.75 14.81 -23.34
CA THR A 8 9.55 14.85 -22.12
C THR A 8 8.95 13.86 -21.11
N VAL A 9 9.78 12.93 -20.64
CA VAL A 9 9.44 11.99 -19.56
C VAL A 9 10.15 12.46 -18.28
N THR A 10 9.41 12.61 -17.20
CA THR A 10 9.95 12.97 -15.88
C THR A 10 9.62 11.86 -14.89
N ALA A 11 10.64 11.25 -14.31
CA ALA A 11 10.49 10.27 -13.24
C ALA A 11 10.29 11.01 -11.91
N VAL A 12 9.05 11.25 -11.53
CA VAL A 12 8.68 12.13 -10.40
C VAL A 12 9.06 11.56 -9.04
N ALA A 13 9.22 10.25 -8.93
CA ALA A 13 9.70 9.60 -7.71
C ALA A 13 11.22 9.69 -7.53
N ASP A 14 12.00 9.87 -8.61
CA ASP A 14 13.47 9.99 -8.54
C ASP A 14 13.92 11.24 -7.77
N SER A 15 13.05 12.24 -7.63
CA SER A 15 13.31 13.48 -6.90
C SER A 15 13.01 13.38 -5.40
N LEU A 16 12.55 12.24 -4.91
CA LEU A 16 12.30 12.04 -3.49
C LEU A 16 13.62 12.04 -2.69
N PRO A 17 13.63 12.60 -1.47
CA PRO A 17 14.79 12.54 -0.60
C PRO A 17 15.19 11.09 -0.31
N ARG A 18 16.46 10.76 -0.43
CA ARG A 18 16.95 9.38 -0.26
C ARG A 18 16.81 8.84 1.17
N ASP A 19 16.71 9.71 2.14
CA ASP A 19 16.55 9.39 3.56
C ASP A 19 15.14 8.93 3.94
N VAL A 20 14.15 9.20 3.07
CA VAL A 20 12.77 8.70 3.24
C VAL A 20 12.50 7.42 2.43
N LEU A 21 13.46 6.98 1.60
CA LEU A 21 13.30 5.81 0.75
C LEU A 21 13.80 4.54 1.44
N LEU A 22 12.98 3.49 1.40
CA LEU A 22 13.36 2.15 1.84
C LEU A 22 14.23 1.48 0.77
N ARG A 23 15.25 0.74 1.22
CA ARG A 23 16.08 -0.05 0.30
C ARG A 23 15.32 -1.26 -0.19
N HIS A 24 15.64 -1.68 -1.40
CA HIS A 24 15.18 -2.94 -1.94
C HIS A 24 15.99 -4.09 -1.34
N ASP A 25 15.34 -5.12 -0.81
CA ASP A 25 16.02 -6.21 -0.11
C ASP A 25 16.93 -7.05 -1.03
N ASP A 26 16.53 -7.22 -2.31
CA ASP A 26 17.25 -8.05 -3.27
C ASP A 26 18.31 -7.29 -4.10
N TYR A 27 18.32 -5.95 -4.06
CA TYR A 27 19.21 -5.11 -4.88
C TYR A 27 19.77 -3.93 -4.10
N ASP A 28 21.07 -3.96 -3.82
CA ASP A 28 21.78 -2.96 -2.99
C ASP A 28 21.70 -1.51 -3.52
N ASP A 29 21.50 -1.33 -4.82
CA ASP A 29 21.49 -0.03 -5.50
C ASP A 29 20.08 0.49 -5.81
N LYS A 30 19.04 -0.25 -5.43
CA LYS A 30 17.64 0.11 -5.69
C LYS A 30 16.89 0.42 -4.42
N PHE A 31 15.80 1.17 -4.60
CA PHE A 31 14.81 1.44 -3.56
C PHE A 31 13.52 0.68 -3.85
N ASP A 32 12.77 0.41 -2.79
CA ASP A 32 11.41 -0.09 -2.88
C ASP A 32 10.56 0.94 -3.66
N PRO A 33 9.88 0.55 -4.75
CA PRO A 33 9.15 1.48 -5.60
C PRO A 33 7.80 1.92 -5.01
N HIS A 34 7.27 1.24 -3.99
CA HIS A 34 5.89 1.37 -3.51
C HIS A 34 5.65 2.62 -2.65
N VAL A 35 6.22 3.75 -3.04
CA VAL A 35 6.12 5.05 -2.31
C VAL A 35 4.68 5.57 -2.20
N TRP A 36 3.78 5.10 -3.07
CA TRP A 36 2.37 5.48 -3.05
C TRP A 36 1.57 4.86 -1.89
N MET A 37 2.14 3.91 -1.15
CA MET A 37 1.44 3.26 -0.03
C MET A 37 1.29 4.13 1.21
N THR A 38 1.84 5.35 1.22
CA THR A 38 1.61 6.32 2.28
C THR A 38 1.25 7.69 1.72
N PRO A 39 0.21 8.36 2.24
CA PRO A 39 -0.15 9.71 1.80
C PRO A 39 0.98 10.72 1.96
N ASP A 40 1.81 10.60 3.00
CA ASP A 40 2.90 11.54 3.27
C ASP A 40 3.97 11.52 2.17
N LEU A 41 4.39 10.33 1.71
CA LEU A 41 5.31 10.22 0.58
C LEU A 41 4.64 10.63 -0.74
N TRP A 42 3.35 10.29 -0.91
CA TRP A 42 2.62 10.65 -2.10
C TRP A 42 2.45 12.17 -2.24
N MET A 43 2.31 12.90 -1.14
CA MET A 43 2.30 14.37 -1.14
C MET A 43 3.59 14.95 -1.75
N LEU A 44 4.76 14.36 -1.49
CA LEU A 44 6.02 14.76 -2.12
C LEU A 44 6.01 14.50 -3.63
N VAL A 45 5.46 13.36 -4.05
CA VAL A 45 5.28 13.03 -5.49
C VAL A 45 4.36 14.05 -6.16
N VAL A 46 3.23 14.41 -5.54
CA VAL A 46 2.31 15.45 -6.05
C VAL A 46 3.01 16.79 -6.25
N GLN A 47 3.89 17.19 -5.31
CA GLN A 47 4.68 18.41 -5.45
C GLN A 47 5.65 18.32 -6.64
N ASN A 48 6.32 17.18 -6.82
CA ASN A 48 7.23 16.97 -7.96
C ASN A 48 6.46 16.99 -9.30
N VAL A 49 5.26 16.39 -9.36
CA VAL A 49 4.37 16.46 -10.53
C VAL A 49 3.99 17.91 -10.84
N ARG A 50 3.55 18.67 -9.84
CA ARG A 50 3.22 20.10 -10.00
C ARG A 50 4.39 20.86 -10.59
N ASP A 51 5.59 20.69 -10.05
CA ASP A 51 6.77 21.45 -10.46
C ASP A 51 7.21 21.05 -11.88
N ALA A 52 7.14 19.78 -12.23
CA ALA A 52 7.39 19.30 -13.60
C ALA A 52 6.38 19.88 -14.61
N LEU A 53 5.10 19.96 -14.24
CA LEU A 53 4.06 20.57 -15.07
C LEU A 53 4.26 22.08 -15.26
N ILE A 54 4.68 22.79 -14.21
CA ILE A 54 5.00 24.23 -14.28
C ILE A 54 6.17 24.48 -15.25
N VAL A 55 7.21 23.65 -15.19
CA VAL A 55 8.34 23.73 -16.13
C VAL A 55 7.87 23.48 -17.57
N ALA A 56 7.02 22.48 -17.78
CA ALA A 56 6.51 22.12 -19.11
C ALA A 56 5.51 23.15 -19.67
N ARG A 57 4.72 23.78 -18.82
CA ARG A 57 3.64 24.72 -19.19
C ARG A 57 3.59 25.93 -18.25
N PRO A 58 4.55 26.87 -18.32
CA PRO A 58 4.65 28.00 -17.39
C PRO A 58 3.39 28.90 -17.36
N ASP A 59 2.72 29.05 -18.50
CA ASP A 59 1.50 29.86 -18.63
C ASP A 59 0.31 29.31 -17.82
N SER A 60 0.37 28.03 -17.44
CA SER A 60 -0.65 27.35 -16.61
C SER A 60 -0.22 27.18 -15.15
N ALA A 61 0.88 27.80 -14.72
CA ALA A 61 1.48 27.60 -13.41
C ALA A 61 0.52 27.81 -12.23
N GLU A 62 -0.33 28.85 -12.30
CA GLU A 62 -1.31 29.14 -11.25
C GLU A 62 -2.38 28.04 -11.13
N VAL A 63 -2.82 27.47 -12.25
CA VAL A 63 -3.77 26.36 -12.26
C VAL A 63 -3.15 25.12 -11.63
N PHE A 64 -1.90 24.81 -11.97
CA PHE A 64 -1.19 23.66 -11.39
C PHE A 64 -0.96 23.81 -9.90
N ARG A 65 -0.62 25.03 -9.42
CA ARG A 65 -0.47 25.31 -7.99
C ARG A 65 -1.79 25.13 -7.24
N ALA A 66 -2.86 25.73 -7.75
CA ALA A 66 -4.18 25.65 -7.12
C ALA A 66 -4.69 24.19 -7.04
N ASN A 67 -4.56 23.41 -8.13
CA ASN A 67 -4.97 22.02 -8.15
C ASN A 67 -4.12 21.16 -7.18
N ALA A 68 -2.80 21.37 -7.16
CA ALA A 68 -1.92 20.64 -6.25
C ALA A 68 -2.22 21.00 -4.78
N GLU A 69 -2.46 22.28 -4.46
CA GLU A 69 -2.82 22.70 -3.11
C GLU A 69 -4.10 22.06 -2.62
N ALA A 70 -5.15 22.03 -3.46
CA ALA A 70 -6.40 21.36 -3.13
C ALA A 70 -6.22 19.86 -2.87
N HIS A 71 -5.47 19.17 -3.74
CA HIS A 71 -5.22 17.74 -3.58
C HIS A 71 -4.31 17.43 -2.37
N LEU A 72 -3.30 18.26 -2.11
CA LEU A 72 -2.45 18.10 -0.91
C LEU A 72 -3.26 18.25 0.39
N ALA A 73 -4.27 19.11 0.42
CA ALA A 73 -5.18 19.22 1.57
C ALA A 73 -5.99 17.92 1.78
N GLU A 74 -6.53 17.33 0.71
CA GLU A 74 -7.22 16.03 0.78
C GLU A 74 -6.28 14.92 1.28
N LEU A 75 -5.03 14.89 0.81
CA LEU A 75 -4.04 13.90 1.23
C LEU A 75 -3.63 14.09 2.70
N ALA A 76 -3.57 15.33 3.21
CA ALA A 76 -3.29 15.59 4.61
C ALA A 76 -4.43 15.09 5.53
N ASP A 77 -5.69 15.28 5.12
CA ASP A 77 -6.84 14.73 5.82
C ASP A 77 -6.82 13.19 5.81
N LEU A 78 -6.50 12.60 4.66
CA LEU A 78 -6.34 11.15 4.52
C LEU A 78 -5.22 10.60 5.40
N SER A 79 -4.05 11.26 5.44
CA SER A 79 -2.92 10.87 6.32
C SER A 79 -3.36 10.87 7.78
N THR A 80 -4.04 11.93 8.22
CA THR A 80 -4.54 12.04 9.59
C THR A 80 -5.55 10.93 9.91
N TYR A 81 -6.50 10.67 9.02
CA TYR A 81 -7.49 9.61 9.18
C TYR A 81 -6.81 8.24 9.27
N THR A 82 -5.93 7.92 8.31
CA THR A 82 -5.23 6.64 8.24
C THR A 82 -4.42 6.37 9.51
N ALA A 83 -3.60 7.34 9.95
CA ALA A 83 -2.84 7.23 11.18
C ALA A 83 -3.74 6.99 12.40
N ARG A 84 -4.86 7.70 12.49
CA ARG A 84 -5.81 7.58 13.60
C ARG A 84 -6.41 6.17 13.69
N ILE A 85 -6.98 5.64 12.58
CA ILE A 85 -7.64 4.32 12.62
C ILE A 85 -6.64 3.18 12.83
N LEU A 86 -5.46 3.25 12.18
CA LEU A 86 -4.42 2.23 12.33
C LEU A 86 -3.80 2.23 13.73
N SER A 87 -3.75 3.37 14.42
CA SER A 87 -3.29 3.45 15.80
C SER A 87 -4.18 2.69 16.78
N THR A 88 -5.44 2.41 16.42
CA THR A 88 -6.39 1.64 17.25
C THR A 88 -6.15 0.12 17.18
N VAL A 89 -5.40 -0.36 16.18
CA VAL A 89 -5.04 -1.78 16.08
C VAL A 89 -4.13 -2.15 17.26
N PRO A 90 -4.44 -3.22 18.04
CA PRO A 90 -3.56 -3.67 19.11
C PRO A 90 -2.14 -3.96 18.62
N THR A 91 -1.14 -3.57 19.38
CA THR A 91 0.28 -3.69 18.96
C THR A 91 0.67 -5.12 18.60
N GLU A 92 0.17 -6.09 19.37
CA GLU A 92 0.39 -7.53 19.14
C GLU A 92 -0.24 -8.03 17.82
N SER A 93 -1.28 -7.35 17.34
CA SER A 93 -1.97 -7.68 16.08
C SER A 93 -1.39 -6.97 14.85
N ARG A 94 -0.38 -6.10 15.01
CA ARG A 94 0.21 -5.34 13.89
C ARG A 94 1.16 -6.18 13.06
N VAL A 95 0.67 -7.29 12.54
CA VAL A 95 1.35 -8.15 11.57
C VAL A 95 0.51 -8.17 10.30
N LEU A 96 1.06 -7.61 9.22
CA LEU A 96 0.38 -7.47 7.95
C LEU A 96 0.97 -8.49 6.96
N VAL A 97 0.22 -9.55 6.69
CA VAL A 97 0.63 -10.62 5.75
C VAL A 97 -0.12 -10.43 4.43
N THR A 98 0.61 -10.20 3.35
CA THR A 98 0.10 -9.81 2.02
C THR A 98 0.58 -10.76 0.93
N ALA A 99 -0.06 -10.73 -0.24
CA ALA A 99 0.30 -11.59 -1.36
C ALA A 99 1.69 -11.28 -1.93
N HIS A 100 2.08 -9.99 -1.97
CA HIS A 100 3.44 -9.56 -2.31
C HIS A 100 3.92 -8.41 -1.42
N ASP A 101 5.17 -8.03 -1.53
CA ASP A 101 5.87 -7.12 -0.61
C ASP A 101 5.76 -5.65 -1.07
N ALA A 102 4.52 -5.13 -1.13
CA ALA A 102 4.22 -3.76 -1.53
C ALA A 102 3.97 -2.79 -0.35
N PHE A 103 3.85 -3.30 0.87
CA PHE A 103 3.38 -2.51 2.02
C PHE A 103 4.50 -2.07 2.98
N ASN A 104 5.77 -2.12 2.58
CA ASN A 104 6.90 -1.78 3.48
C ASN A 104 6.86 -0.33 3.96
N TYR A 105 6.56 0.64 3.08
CA TYR A 105 6.38 2.03 3.48
C TYR A 105 5.19 2.21 4.42
N PHE A 106 4.09 1.50 4.18
CA PHE A 106 2.94 1.47 5.08
C PHE A 106 3.33 0.91 6.46
N GLY A 107 4.05 -0.21 6.50
CA GLY A 107 4.55 -0.81 7.73
C GLY A 107 5.45 0.15 8.51
N ALA A 108 6.39 0.80 7.84
CA ALA A 108 7.30 1.78 8.44
C ALA A 108 6.54 3.00 9.00
N ALA A 109 5.52 3.50 8.30
CA ALA A 109 4.77 4.68 8.69
C ALA A 109 3.82 4.42 9.87
N TYR A 110 3.19 3.24 9.93
CA TYR A 110 2.11 2.95 10.89
C TYR A 110 2.48 1.89 11.93
N GLY A 111 3.72 1.40 11.92
CA GLY A 111 4.23 0.46 12.92
C GLY A 111 3.70 -0.96 12.77
N PHE A 112 3.54 -1.43 11.52
CA PHE A 112 3.22 -2.81 11.19
C PHE A 112 4.46 -3.58 10.76
N ASP A 113 4.53 -4.84 11.17
CA ASP A 113 5.48 -5.82 10.63
C ASP A 113 4.89 -6.42 9.35
N VAL A 114 5.47 -6.09 8.21
CA VAL A 114 4.96 -6.49 6.90
C VAL A 114 5.66 -7.75 6.42
N LEU A 115 4.88 -8.70 5.97
CA LEU A 115 5.36 -10.01 5.52
C LEU A 115 4.71 -10.37 4.17
N GLY A 116 5.33 -9.95 3.08
CA GLY A 116 4.94 -10.36 1.73
C GLY A 116 5.23 -11.84 1.49
N ILE A 117 4.31 -12.56 0.84
CA ILE A 117 4.55 -13.93 0.39
C ILE A 117 5.52 -13.93 -0.78
N GLN A 118 5.22 -13.15 -1.83
CA GLN A 118 6.16 -12.85 -2.91
C GLN A 118 7.04 -11.67 -2.50
N GLY A 119 8.20 -11.53 -3.15
CA GLY A 119 9.06 -10.36 -2.99
C GLY A 119 8.45 -9.08 -3.58
N ILE A 120 9.22 -8.01 -3.57
CA ILE A 120 8.86 -6.70 -4.14
C ILE A 120 8.47 -6.82 -5.64
N SER A 121 9.12 -7.72 -6.39
CA SER A 121 8.72 -8.04 -7.75
C SER A 121 7.76 -9.23 -7.79
N THR A 122 6.65 -9.07 -8.49
CA THR A 122 5.64 -10.12 -8.72
C THR A 122 6.00 -11.07 -9.86
N GLU A 123 7.14 -10.89 -10.54
CA GLU A 123 7.59 -11.74 -11.64
C GLU A 123 8.00 -13.16 -11.20
N SER A 124 8.34 -13.33 -9.92
CA SER A 124 8.73 -14.62 -9.34
C SER A 124 7.69 -15.13 -8.36
N GLU A 125 7.25 -16.39 -8.53
CA GLU A 125 6.38 -17.02 -7.53
C GLU A 125 7.15 -17.31 -6.23
N ALA A 126 6.45 -17.26 -5.11
CA ALA A 126 7.00 -17.64 -3.81
C ALA A 126 7.40 -19.13 -3.78
N GLY A 127 8.60 -19.40 -3.30
CA GLY A 127 9.05 -20.78 -3.10
C GLY A 127 8.30 -21.46 -1.94
N LEU A 128 8.17 -22.80 -1.99
CA LEU A 128 7.53 -23.61 -0.93
C LEU A 128 8.13 -23.35 0.46
N ARG A 129 9.42 -23.05 0.53
CA ARG A 129 10.09 -22.74 1.78
C ARG A 129 9.53 -21.44 2.40
N ARG A 130 9.35 -20.39 1.61
CA ARG A 130 8.79 -19.12 2.09
C ARG A 130 7.38 -19.31 2.67
N ILE A 131 6.54 -20.11 2.00
CA ILE A 131 5.20 -20.45 2.51
C ILE A 131 5.30 -21.19 3.84
N SER A 132 6.20 -22.18 3.98
CA SER A 132 6.40 -22.89 5.24
C SER A 132 6.86 -21.99 6.37
N ASP A 133 7.82 -21.10 6.10
CA ASP A 133 8.35 -20.15 7.08
C ASP A 133 7.25 -19.17 7.54
N LEU A 134 6.40 -18.72 6.63
CA LEU A 134 5.26 -17.86 6.96
C LEU A 134 4.18 -18.59 7.77
N VAL A 135 3.90 -19.88 7.47
CA VAL A 135 3.02 -20.70 8.32
C VAL A 135 3.55 -20.77 9.74
N ASP A 136 4.88 -20.92 9.92
CA ASP A 136 5.49 -20.88 11.24
C ASP A 136 5.24 -19.55 11.96
N VAL A 137 5.36 -18.44 11.24
CA VAL A 137 5.07 -17.09 11.78
C VAL A 137 3.61 -16.96 12.18
N LEU A 138 2.67 -17.34 11.31
CA LEU A 138 1.23 -17.27 11.61
C LEU A 138 0.87 -18.01 12.89
N VAL A 139 1.39 -19.23 13.05
CA VAL A 139 1.12 -20.08 14.22
C VAL A 139 1.78 -19.50 15.48
N ASN A 140 3.07 -19.16 15.39
CA ASN A 140 3.85 -18.72 16.55
C ASN A 140 3.48 -17.33 17.09
N ARG A 141 2.98 -16.46 16.20
CA ARG A 141 2.58 -15.08 16.56
C ARG A 141 1.06 -14.92 16.66
N ASP A 142 0.30 -16.02 16.58
CA ASP A 142 -1.18 -16.03 16.64
C ASP A 142 -1.83 -15.06 15.63
N VAL A 143 -1.28 -14.99 14.40
CA VAL A 143 -1.82 -14.15 13.33
C VAL A 143 -3.09 -14.78 12.78
N GLN A 144 -4.22 -14.06 12.88
CA GLN A 144 -5.54 -14.60 12.54
C GLN A 144 -6.07 -14.14 11.18
N ALA A 145 -5.46 -13.14 10.55
CA ALA A 145 -5.87 -12.63 9.25
C ALA A 145 -4.68 -12.43 8.31
N VAL A 146 -4.91 -12.73 7.04
CA VAL A 146 -4.01 -12.46 5.91
C VAL A 146 -4.79 -11.78 4.80
N PHE A 147 -4.11 -11.10 3.88
CA PHE A 147 -4.78 -10.27 2.88
C PHE A 147 -4.46 -10.73 1.46
N VAL A 148 -5.48 -10.79 0.63
CA VAL A 148 -5.33 -10.93 -0.83
C VAL A 148 -5.12 -9.55 -1.46
N GLU A 149 -4.65 -9.51 -2.69
CA GLU A 149 -4.44 -8.27 -3.44
C GLU A 149 -5.09 -8.37 -4.81
N SER A 150 -5.68 -7.28 -5.28
CA SER A 150 -6.40 -7.25 -6.56
C SER A 150 -5.50 -7.51 -7.77
N SER A 151 -4.20 -7.22 -7.65
CA SER A 151 -3.20 -7.34 -8.72
C SER A 151 -2.44 -8.69 -8.71
N VAL A 152 -2.60 -9.52 -7.68
CA VAL A 152 -1.84 -10.76 -7.49
C VAL A 152 -2.76 -11.95 -7.26
N SER A 153 -2.39 -13.12 -7.81
CA SER A 153 -3.16 -14.36 -7.58
C SER A 153 -3.23 -14.73 -6.09
N ASP A 154 -4.42 -15.08 -5.61
CA ASP A 154 -4.69 -15.51 -4.23
C ASP A 154 -4.20 -16.93 -3.90
N ARG A 155 -3.63 -17.64 -4.88
CA ARG A 155 -3.18 -19.05 -4.75
C ARG A 155 -2.24 -19.26 -3.57
N ASN A 156 -1.27 -18.37 -3.40
CA ASN A 156 -0.27 -18.48 -2.33
C ASN A 156 -0.89 -18.16 -0.95
N ILE A 157 -1.83 -17.21 -0.89
CA ILE A 157 -2.61 -16.92 0.32
C ILE A 157 -3.44 -18.14 0.74
N ARG A 158 -4.08 -18.84 -0.21
CA ARG A 158 -4.83 -20.08 0.09
C ARG A 158 -3.92 -21.18 0.63
N ALA A 159 -2.75 -21.39 0.00
CA ALA A 159 -1.78 -22.37 0.47
C ALA A 159 -1.29 -22.05 1.90
N LEU A 160 -1.10 -20.77 2.22
CA LEU A 160 -0.71 -20.31 3.56
C LEU A 160 -1.80 -20.62 4.60
N ILE A 161 -3.07 -20.33 4.27
CA ILE A 161 -4.23 -20.63 5.15
C ILE A 161 -4.36 -22.14 5.38
N GLU A 162 -4.25 -22.96 4.32
CA GLU A 162 -4.29 -24.42 4.42
C GLU A 162 -3.14 -24.97 5.27
N GLY A 163 -1.93 -24.44 5.10
CA GLY A 163 -0.76 -24.80 5.91
C GLY A 163 -0.94 -24.48 7.40
N ALA A 164 -1.50 -23.33 7.73
CA ALA A 164 -1.83 -22.95 9.12
C ALA A 164 -2.93 -23.86 9.70
N ALA A 165 -3.98 -24.15 8.93
CA ALA A 165 -5.06 -25.04 9.34
C ALA A 165 -4.57 -26.47 9.62
N ALA A 166 -3.63 -27.00 8.83
CA ALA A 166 -2.99 -28.31 9.06
C ALA A 166 -2.23 -28.37 10.40
N ARG A 167 -1.87 -27.21 10.97
CA ARG A 167 -1.25 -27.08 12.30
C ARG A 167 -2.25 -26.72 13.41
N GLY A 168 -3.56 -26.73 13.09
CA GLY A 168 -4.62 -26.41 14.05
C GLY A 168 -4.80 -24.91 14.30
N HIS A 169 -4.16 -24.03 13.49
CA HIS A 169 -4.29 -22.59 13.60
C HIS A 169 -5.28 -22.06 12.55
N LYS A 170 -6.28 -21.30 13.00
CA LYS A 170 -7.31 -20.75 12.13
C LYS A 170 -6.91 -19.38 11.64
N VAL A 171 -6.73 -19.24 10.33
CA VAL A 171 -6.46 -17.97 9.64
C VAL A 171 -7.59 -17.68 8.66
N VAL A 172 -7.99 -16.42 8.54
CA VAL A 172 -9.02 -15.98 7.59
C VAL A 172 -8.44 -14.97 6.61
N VAL A 173 -9.10 -14.80 5.46
CA VAL A 173 -8.85 -13.64 4.60
C VAL A 173 -9.47 -12.42 5.26
N GLY A 174 -8.65 -11.47 5.65
CA GLY A 174 -9.07 -10.21 6.29
C GLY A 174 -9.74 -9.23 5.32
N GLY A 175 -9.45 -9.38 4.04
CA GLY A 175 -9.98 -8.59 2.95
C GLY A 175 -9.06 -8.58 1.74
N GLU A 176 -9.52 -7.91 0.66
CA GLU A 176 -8.72 -7.61 -0.52
C GLU A 176 -8.12 -6.21 -0.39
N LEU A 177 -6.86 -6.06 -0.72
CA LEU A 177 -6.14 -4.79 -0.72
C LEU A 177 -5.77 -4.39 -2.16
N PHE A 178 -5.66 -3.09 -2.37
CA PHE A 178 -5.13 -2.51 -3.59
C PHE A 178 -3.65 -2.17 -3.39
N SER A 179 -2.78 -2.70 -4.24
CA SER A 179 -1.34 -2.46 -4.19
C SER A 179 -0.81 -1.81 -5.48
N ASP A 180 -0.64 -2.59 -6.55
CA ASP A 180 -0.16 -2.13 -7.86
C ASP A 180 -1.29 -1.63 -8.78
N ALA A 181 -2.51 -1.67 -8.31
CA ALA A 181 -3.69 -1.15 -9.01
C ALA A 181 -4.66 -0.54 -7.99
N MET A 182 -5.43 0.45 -8.42
CA MET A 182 -6.57 0.99 -7.69
C MET A 182 -7.84 0.16 -7.99
N GLY A 183 -8.96 0.52 -7.37
CA GLY A 183 -10.27 -0.04 -7.69
C GLY A 183 -10.75 0.31 -9.10
N GLU A 184 -11.98 -0.06 -9.43
CA GLU A 184 -12.57 0.17 -10.75
C GLU A 184 -12.61 1.66 -11.11
N ASP A 185 -12.39 1.96 -12.41
CA ASP A 185 -12.49 3.31 -12.94
C ASP A 185 -13.87 3.93 -12.63
N GLY A 186 -13.84 5.14 -12.07
CA GLY A 186 -15.06 5.86 -11.70
C GLY A 186 -15.65 5.49 -10.34
N SER A 187 -15.14 4.46 -9.67
CA SER A 187 -15.46 4.20 -8.26
C SER A 187 -14.67 5.12 -7.33
N TYR A 188 -15.04 5.14 -6.04
CA TYR A 188 -14.25 5.85 -5.04
C TYR A 188 -12.89 5.20 -4.85
N GLU A 189 -12.83 3.89 -4.76
CA GLU A 189 -11.62 3.08 -4.66
C GLU A 189 -10.73 3.17 -5.92
N GLY A 190 -11.30 3.59 -7.05
CA GLY A 190 -10.57 3.94 -8.28
C GLY A 190 -9.83 5.27 -8.21
N THR A 191 -9.90 5.99 -7.08
CA THR A 191 -9.09 7.16 -6.78
C THR A 191 -8.01 6.81 -5.77
N TYR A 192 -6.90 7.58 -5.74
CA TYR A 192 -5.85 7.39 -4.74
C TYR A 192 -6.39 7.48 -3.30
N VAL A 193 -7.23 8.49 -3.03
CA VAL A 193 -7.84 8.70 -1.71
C VAL A 193 -8.70 7.49 -1.33
N GLY A 194 -9.54 7.02 -2.23
CA GLY A 194 -10.40 5.87 -2.00
C GLY A 194 -9.63 4.56 -1.82
N MET A 195 -8.55 4.36 -2.59
CA MET A 195 -7.68 3.21 -2.46
C MET A 195 -7.04 3.12 -1.06
N ILE A 196 -6.44 4.20 -0.59
CA ILE A 196 -5.79 4.23 0.73
C ILE A 196 -6.81 4.15 1.86
N ASP A 197 -7.96 4.83 1.75
CA ASP A 197 -9.06 4.70 2.71
C ASP A 197 -9.54 3.26 2.82
N HIS A 198 -9.79 2.59 1.70
CA HIS A 198 -10.16 1.18 1.64
C HIS A 198 -9.12 0.28 2.32
N ASN A 199 -7.85 0.42 1.94
CA ASN A 199 -6.79 -0.41 2.50
C ASN A 199 -6.67 -0.22 4.01
N ALA A 200 -6.60 1.03 4.48
CA ALA A 200 -6.45 1.33 5.89
C ALA A 200 -7.66 0.85 6.72
N THR A 201 -8.87 1.07 6.20
CA THR A 201 -10.12 0.63 6.85
C THR A 201 -10.19 -0.89 6.92
N THR A 202 -9.89 -1.60 5.82
CA THR A 202 -9.86 -3.05 5.75
C THR A 202 -8.84 -3.65 6.71
N ILE A 203 -7.61 -3.14 6.71
CA ILE A 203 -6.55 -3.61 7.62
C ILE A 203 -6.94 -3.37 9.08
N ALA A 204 -7.36 -2.13 9.43
CA ALA A 204 -7.73 -1.80 10.79
C ALA A 204 -8.80 -2.73 11.33
N ARG A 205 -9.89 -2.92 10.59
CA ARG A 205 -11.01 -3.78 10.98
C ARG A 205 -10.64 -5.26 11.12
N ALA A 206 -9.87 -5.79 10.16
CA ALA A 206 -9.47 -7.19 10.17
C ALA A 206 -8.51 -7.54 11.31
N LEU A 207 -7.71 -6.56 11.76
CA LEU A 207 -6.72 -6.74 12.82
C LEU A 207 -7.19 -6.21 14.19
N GLY A 208 -8.50 -5.96 14.36
CA GLY A 208 -9.10 -5.62 15.65
C GLY A 208 -9.06 -4.15 16.03
N GLY A 209 -8.77 -3.26 15.09
CA GLY A 209 -8.87 -1.82 15.26
C GLY A 209 -10.31 -1.29 15.11
N ASP A 210 -10.47 -0.02 15.41
CA ASP A 210 -11.76 0.70 15.36
C ASP A 210 -11.81 1.62 14.13
N ALA A 211 -12.45 1.14 13.05
CA ALA A 211 -12.70 1.90 11.84
C ALA A 211 -14.13 1.67 11.35
N SER A 212 -14.78 2.76 10.88
CA SER A 212 -16.09 2.65 10.24
C SER A 212 -15.99 1.83 8.96
N ILE A 213 -16.96 0.94 8.73
CA ILE A 213 -17.02 0.18 7.48
C ILE A 213 -17.16 1.09 6.25
N ASP A 214 -17.79 2.24 6.43
CA ASP A 214 -18.03 3.21 5.36
C ASP A 214 -16.80 4.10 5.06
N GLY A 215 -15.70 3.90 5.78
CA GLY A 215 -14.43 4.63 5.56
C GLY A 215 -14.43 6.07 6.08
N MET A 216 -13.46 6.85 5.61
CA MET A 216 -13.18 8.22 6.03
C MET A 216 -14.36 9.17 5.84
N ASN A 217 -15.03 9.10 4.70
CA ASN A 217 -16.07 10.03 4.28
C ASN A 217 -17.43 9.35 4.10
N GLY A 218 -17.62 8.14 4.60
CA GLY A 218 -18.84 7.36 4.37
C GLY A 218 -19.00 6.96 2.90
N ARG A 219 -17.92 6.77 2.15
CA ARG A 219 -17.92 6.53 0.70
C ARG A 219 -17.49 5.14 0.29
N LEU A 220 -16.90 4.37 1.21
CA LEU A 220 -16.64 2.96 0.96
C LEU A 220 -17.98 2.22 0.92
N ASN A 221 -18.17 1.42 -0.12
CA ASN A 221 -19.31 0.52 -0.21
C ASN A 221 -18.92 -0.75 0.55
N GLY A 222 -19.56 -0.95 1.72
CA GLY A 222 -19.34 -2.10 2.58
C GLY A 222 -19.84 -3.41 1.96
#